data_c234f34e4503c188d2f79e44ab046387
#
_entry.id   c234f34e4503c188d2f79e44ab046387
#
_cell.length_a   1.000
_cell.length_b   1.000
_cell.length_c   1.000
_cell.angle_alpha   90.00
_cell.angle_beta   90.00
_cell.angle_gamma   90.00
#
_symmetry.space_group_name_H-M   'P 1'
#
loop_
_entity.id
_entity.type
_entity.pdbx_description
1 polymer ?
#
loop_
_entity_poly.entity_id
_entity_poly.type
_entity_poly.pdbx_seq_one_letter_code
_entity_poly.pdbx_strand_id
1 'polypeptide(L)'
;MEKKNQFKTITEGSIEFIAPENFSIRGPGTKTAGFYNMDQKLNRDITISFLKTAKPRIALDAFGGTGIRGLRINREAGIKTVISEINKKSYEYINMNRELNNSNIEIYNKTFQAILNDYLFDYIDIDPYGSVLPYIDDAMVNIRNRGYIGVTATDLTALTGSMPTKTFRRYGAFIINDVYRHESGIRLLIGEIVKRAAAMDKAAIPIISLWHSHYYRIIFQIVSSSHKADAQLKHIGTFDRHSGFSQEYKSSLEGPLWLGNLNSEIAERLDYIENPDKHFLETMERIKTNDLSRYFADIADYARITVQDTKSMESSMEKLRDHGIICGRAQFSDTGIKVSSSLSDAFHIIY
;
A
#
# COMPACT_ATOMS: atom_id res chain seq x y z
N MET A 1 27.78 -6.59 32.52
CA MET A 1 27.61 -7.55 31.40
C MET A 1 27.03 -6.77 30.23
N GLU A 2 27.84 -6.38 29.28
CA GLU A 2 27.38 -5.79 28.02
C GLU A 2 26.62 -6.89 27.26
N LYS A 3 25.32 -6.64 26.99
CA LYS A 3 24.59 -7.49 26.06
C LYS A 3 25.28 -7.35 24.70
N LYS A 4 26.02 -8.38 24.28
CA LYS A 4 26.45 -8.50 22.88
C LYS A 4 25.24 -8.26 22.01
N ASN A 5 25.25 -7.19 21.23
CA ASN A 5 24.25 -6.99 20.18
C ASN A 5 24.39 -8.17 19.22
N GLN A 6 23.43 -9.07 19.26
CA GLN A 6 23.39 -10.21 18.35
C GLN A 6 22.81 -9.70 17.03
N PHE A 7 23.64 -9.73 15.99
CA PHE A 7 23.29 -9.33 14.63
C PHE A 7 23.07 -10.58 13.78
N LYS A 8 22.18 -10.47 12.82
CA LYS A 8 21.99 -11.49 11.78
C LYS A 8 22.21 -10.86 10.42
N THR A 9 22.97 -11.52 9.58
CA THR A 9 23.12 -11.15 8.17
C THR A 9 22.00 -11.78 7.37
N ILE A 10 21.37 -10.99 6.52
CA ILE A 10 20.20 -11.37 5.71
C ILE A 10 20.45 -10.89 4.28
N THR A 11 19.96 -11.64 3.31
CA THR A 11 19.93 -11.23 1.90
C THR A 11 18.49 -10.94 1.48
N GLU A 12 18.25 -9.78 0.90
CA GLU A 12 16.96 -9.43 0.28
C GLU A 12 17.21 -8.71 -1.05
N GLY A 13 16.69 -9.27 -2.14
CA GLY A 13 17.03 -8.83 -3.47
C GLY A 13 18.54 -8.97 -3.72
N SER A 14 19.18 -7.92 -4.20
CA SER A 14 20.63 -7.86 -4.43
C SER A 14 21.44 -7.34 -3.24
N ILE A 15 20.81 -7.13 -2.08
CA ILE A 15 21.42 -6.51 -0.90
C ILE A 15 21.64 -7.55 0.19
N GLU A 16 22.87 -7.64 0.68
CA GLU A 16 23.22 -8.30 1.96
C GLU A 16 23.25 -7.23 3.05
N PHE A 17 22.58 -7.47 4.18
CA PHE A 17 22.50 -6.47 5.25
C PHE A 17 22.42 -7.10 6.64
N ILE A 18 22.82 -6.30 7.62
CA ILE A 18 22.80 -6.65 9.04
C ILE A 18 21.49 -6.14 9.64
N ALA A 19 20.75 -7.01 10.32
CA ALA A 19 19.58 -6.68 11.11
C ALA A 19 19.71 -7.20 12.55
N PRO A 20 18.92 -6.67 13.52
CA PRO A 20 18.81 -7.27 14.85
C PRO A 20 18.38 -8.74 14.75
N GLU A 21 18.94 -9.62 15.60
CA GLU A 21 18.63 -11.06 15.55
C GLU A 21 17.14 -11.38 15.72
N ASN A 22 16.43 -10.58 16.51
CA ASN A 22 15.01 -10.72 16.82
C ASN A 22 14.09 -9.88 15.91
N PHE A 23 14.43 -9.74 14.63
CA PHE A 23 13.57 -9.06 13.68
C PHE A 23 12.23 -9.78 13.46
N SER A 24 11.20 -9.05 13.01
CA SER A 24 9.88 -9.61 12.77
C SER A 24 9.82 -10.44 11.48
N ILE A 25 9.24 -11.65 11.59
CA ILE A 25 9.00 -12.54 10.44
C ILE A 25 7.58 -12.34 9.89
N ARG A 26 6.60 -12.13 10.77
CA ARG A 26 5.19 -11.91 10.42
C ARG A 26 4.56 -10.83 11.31
N GLY A 27 3.55 -10.15 10.75
CA GLY A 27 2.78 -9.14 11.45
C GLY A 27 3.53 -7.82 11.67
N PRO A 28 3.01 -6.89 12.49
CA PRO A 28 3.48 -5.50 12.53
C PRO A 28 4.88 -5.31 13.14
N GLY A 29 5.43 -6.31 13.80
CA GLY A 29 6.72 -6.19 14.48
C GLY A 29 6.72 -5.24 15.68
N THR A 30 7.86 -5.19 16.39
CA THR A 30 8.07 -4.30 17.54
C THR A 30 9.03 -3.17 17.17
N LYS A 31 8.81 -1.98 17.75
CA LYS A 31 9.70 -0.82 17.55
C LYS A 31 11.06 -1.11 18.18
N THR A 32 12.04 -1.43 17.35
CA THR A 32 13.44 -1.65 17.75
C THR A 32 14.38 -0.84 16.89
N ALA A 33 15.57 -0.54 17.40
CA ALA A 33 16.62 0.06 16.58
C ALA A 33 17.04 -0.92 15.47
N GLY A 34 17.30 -0.42 14.27
CA GLY A 34 17.56 -1.25 13.09
C GLY A 34 16.36 -2.07 12.68
N PHE A 35 15.16 -1.48 12.74
CA PHE A 35 13.92 -2.19 12.43
C PHE A 35 13.98 -2.86 11.05
N TYR A 36 13.70 -4.14 11.05
CA TYR A 36 13.46 -4.94 9.85
C TYR A 36 12.23 -5.83 10.07
N ASN A 37 11.41 -5.93 9.05
CA ASN A 37 10.25 -6.81 9.02
C ASN A 37 10.23 -7.57 7.69
N MET A 38 10.34 -8.89 7.76
CA MET A 38 10.33 -9.76 6.59
C MET A 38 8.96 -9.76 5.89
N ASP A 39 7.86 -9.61 6.64
CA ASP A 39 6.50 -9.52 6.09
C ASP A 39 6.30 -8.29 5.17
N GLN A 40 7.17 -7.27 5.29
CA GLN A 40 7.20 -6.12 4.39
C GLN A 40 8.12 -6.30 3.16
N LYS A 41 8.70 -7.48 2.94
CA LYS A 41 9.49 -7.75 1.72
C LYS A 41 8.67 -7.46 0.46
N LEU A 42 7.42 -7.94 0.41
CA LEU A 42 6.51 -7.67 -0.72
C LEU A 42 6.32 -6.17 -0.98
N ASN A 43 6.15 -5.36 0.08
CA ASN A 43 6.08 -3.90 -0.03
C ASN A 43 7.32 -3.32 -0.73
N ARG A 44 8.52 -3.77 -0.32
CA ARG A 44 9.78 -3.32 -0.94
C ARG A 44 9.92 -3.81 -2.37
N ASP A 45 9.52 -5.05 -2.66
CA ASP A 45 9.54 -5.64 -4.00
C ASP A 45 8.65 -4.86 -4.98
N ILE A 46 7.42 -4.53 -4.57
CA ILE A 46 6.50 -3.70 -5.36
C ILE A 46 7.08 -2.29 -5.57
N THR A 47 7.72 -1.73 -4.54
CA THR A 47 8.38 -0.42 -4.65
C THR A 47 9.49 -0.46 -5.70
N ILE A 48 10.35 -1.47 -5.69
CA ILE A 48 11.45 -1.62 -6.66
C ILE A 48 10.89 -1.81 -8.07
N SER A 49 9.90 -2.69 -8.24
CA SER A 49 9.22 -2.92 -9.51
C SER A 49 8.66 -1.61 -10.09
N PHE A 50 7.94 -0.84 -9.27
CA PHE A 50 7.43 0.47 -9.67
C PHE A 50 8.54 1.45 -10.06
N LEU A 51 9.60 1.55 -9.26
CA LEU A 51 10.69 2.50 -9.49
C LEU A 51 11.52 2.17 -10.72
N LYS A 52 11.68 0.88 -11.08
CA LYS A 52 12.30 0.44 -12.34
C LYS A 52 11.49 0.93 -13.56
N THR A 53 10.16 0.95 -13.45
CA THR A 53 9.25 1.45 -14.49
C THR A 53 9.21 2.98 -14.54
N ALA A 54 9.03 3.64 -13.39
CA ALA A 54 8.83 5.10 -13.30
C ALA A 54 10.12 5.91 -13.45
N LYS A 55 11.28 5.34 -13.11
CA LYS A 55 12.64 5.91 -13.25
C LYS A 55 12.79 7.34 -12.71
N PRO A 56 12.40 7.63 -11.45
CA PRO A 56 12.67 8.93 -10.84
C PRO A 56 14.20 9.14 -10.71
N ARG A 57 14.65 10.39 -10.71
CA ARG A 57 16.08 10.71 -10.64
C ARG A 57 16.63 10.63 -9.23
N ILE A 58 15.82 11.04 -8.25
CA ILE A 58 16.20 11.08 -6.84
C ILE A 58 15.04 10.61 -5.95
N ALA A 59 15.35 9.72 -5.02
CA ALA A 59 14.41 9.14 -4.06
C ALA A 59 14.81 9.46 -2.61
N LEU A 60 13.80 9.63 -1.75
CA LEU A 60 13.95 9.68 -0.30
C LEU A 60 13.29 8.45 0.33
N ASP A 61 14.07 7.71 1.13
CA ASP A 61 13.54 6.77 2.13
C ASP A 61 13.44 7.53 3.46
N ALA A 62 12.21 7.94 3.82
CA ALA A 62 11.97 8.87 4.91
C ALA A 62 12.06 8.22 6.31
N PHE A 63 12.09 6.89 6.39
CA PHE A 63 12.09 6.10 7.63
C PHE A 63 13.02 4.89 7.50
N GLY A 64 14.32 5.13 7.52
CA GLY A 64 15.36 4.22 7.06
C GLY A 64 15.42 2.85 7.74
N GLY A 65 15.19 2.73 9.07
CA GLY A 65 15.28 1.48 9.80
C GLY A 65 16.64 0.79 9.70
N THR A 66 16.76 -0.30 8.93
CA THR A 66 18.06 -0.93 8.57
C THR A 66 18.68 -0.35 7.30
N GLY A 67 17.96 0.51 6.57
CA GLY A 67 18.38 1.06 5.28
C GLY A 67 18.07 0.15 4.08
N ILE A 68 17.47 -1.02 4.29
CA ILE A 68 17.27 -2.02 3.23
C ILE A 68 16.48 -1.47 2.04
N ARG A 69 15.41 -0.69 2.28
CA ARG A 69 14.59 -0.09 1.20
C ARG A 69 15.45 0.86 0.36
N GLY A 70 16.12 1.83 0.99
CA GLY A 70 16.96 2.81 0.30
C GLY A 70 18.13 2.17 -0.44
N LEU A 71 18.78 1.16 0.15
CA LEU A 71 19.87 0.39 -0.49
C LEU A 71 19.37 -0.35 -1.73
N ARG A 72 18.21 -1.00 -1.66
CA ARG A 72 17.58 -1.68 -2.81
C ARG A 72 17.18 -0.69 -3.90
N ILE A 73 16.59 0.46 -3.55
CA ILE A 73 16.25 1.52 -4.51
C ILE A 73 17.50 1.96 -5.27
N ASN A 74 18.59 2.21 -4.56
CA ASN A 74 19.85 2.62 -5.19
C ASN A 74 20.42 1.56 -6.11
N ARG A 75 20.54 0.31 -5.65
CA ARG A 75 21.21 -0.76 -6.41
C ARG A 75 20.33 -1.37 -7.49
N GLU A 76 19.09 -1.71 -7.16
CA GLU A 76 18.21 -2.48 -8.06
C GLU A 76 17.46 -1.60 -9.06
N ALA A 77 17.12 -0.37 -8.69
CA ALA A 77 16.47 0.59 -9.59
C ALA A 77 17.43 1.64 -10.18
N GLY A 78 18.68 1.71 -9.70
CA GLY A 78 19.71 2.64 -10.21
C GLY A 78 19.43 4.11 -9.89
N ILE A 79 18.68 4.40 -8.82
CA ILE A 79 18.21 5.75 -8.47
C ILE A 79 19.10 6.36 -7.40
N LYS A 80 19.49 7.65 -7.58
CA LYS A 80 20.13 8.41 -6.50
C LYS A 80 19.22 8.42 -5.28
N THR A 81 19.71 7.90 -4.14
CA THR A 81 18.89 7.68 -2.94
C THR A 81 19.45 8.41 -1.75
N VAL A 82 18.55 9.07 -1.01
CA VAL A 82 18.80 9.67 0.30
C VAL A 82 18.00 8.88 1.34
N ILE A 83 18.59 8.60 2.50
CA ILE A 83 17.92 7.97 3.64
C ILE A 83 17.91 8.93 4.82
N SER A 84 16.74 9.11 5.42
CA SER A 84 16.54 9.82 6.67
C SER A 84 16.21 8.85 7.80
N GLU A 85 16.89 8.97 8.93
CA GLU A 85 16.61 8.17 10.12
C GLU A 85 16.89 9.00 11.39
N ILE A 86 15.86 9.19 12.20
CA ILE A 86 15.99 10.00 13.44
C ILE A 86 16.63 9.23 14.58
N ASN A 87 16.42 7.90 14.64
CA ASN A 87 16.99 7.06 15.69
C ASN A 87 18.48 6.81 15.44
N LYS A 88 19.33 7.31 16.32
CA LYS A 88 20.80 7.21 16.19
C LYS A 88 21.30 5.76 16.05
N LYS A 89 20.72 4.81 16.78
CA LYS A 89 21.11 3.40 16.66
C LYS A 89 20.68 2.78 15.33
N SER A 90 19.50 3.14 14.79
CA SER A 90 19.09 2.73 13.45
C SER A 90 19.99 3.36 12.39
N TYR A 91 20.36 4.62 12.55
CA TYR A 91 21.33 5.28 11.68
C TYR A 91 22.70 4.55 11.65
N GLU A 92 23.16 4.01 12.78
CA GLU A 92 24.38 3.18 12.84
C GLU A 92 24.23 1.89 12.02
N TYR A 93 23.05 1.21 12.07
CA TYR A 93 22.75 0.06 11.21
C TYR A 93 22.80 0.42 9.73
N ILE A 94 22.21 1.55 9.34
CA ILE A 94 22.20 2.01 7.95
C ILE A 94 23.64 2.24 7.45
N ASN A 95 24.52 2.85 8.28
CA ASN A 95 25.92 3.05 7.93
C ASN A 95 26.66 1.72 7.74
N MET A 96 26.51 0.77 8.67
CA MET A 96 27.11 -0.56 8.52
C MET A 96 26.65 -1.24 7.23
N ASN A 97 25.35 -1.16 6.92
CA ASN A 97 24.78 -1.77 5.73
C ASN A 97 25.19 -1.06 4.44
N ARG A 98 25.34 0.27 4.46
CA ARG A 98 25.94 1.03 3.36
C ARG A 98 27.36 0.58 3.05
N GLU A 99 28.21 0.45 4.08
CA GLU A 99 29.60 0.02 3.95
C GLU A 99 29.70 -1.42 3.44
N LEU A 100 28.90 -2.35 4.01
CA LEU A 100 28.84 -3.74 3.59
C LEU A 100 28.52 -3.88 2.08
N ASN A 101 27.73 -2.98 1.54
CA ASN A 101 27.30 -3.01 0.13
C ASN A 101 28.12 -2.07 -0.77
N ASN A 102 29.14 -1.39 -0.28
CA ASN A 102 29.91 -0.37 -1.01
C ASN A 102 28.99 0.64 -1.71
N SER A 103 27.89 1.05 -1.05
CA SER A 103 26.88 1.92 -1.62
C SER A 103 27.24 3.39 -1.41
N ASN A 104 26.93 4.23 -2.41
CA ASN A 104 27.15 5.67 -2.39
C ASN A 104 25.92 6.48 -1.97
N ILE A 105 24.94 5.85 -1.31
CA ILE A 105 23.74 6.53 -0.80
C ILE A 105 24.11 7.60 0.25
N GLU A 106 23.35 8.67 0.27
CA GLU A 106 23.46 9.71 1.28
C GLU A 106 22.55 9.38 2.46
N ILE A 107 23.08 9.47 3.70
CA ILE A 107 22.37 9.08 4.91
C ILE A 107 22.42 10.21 5.92
N TYR A 108 21.27 10.57 6.51
CA TYR A 108 21.17 11.66 7.48
C TYR A 108 20.51 11.19 8.78
N ASN A 109 21.15 11.48 9.92
CA ASN A 109 20.51 11.29 11.23
C ASN A 109 19.67 12.54 11.58
N LYS A 110 18.60 12.75 10.81
CA LYS A 110 17.68 13.88 10.93
C LYS A 110 16.24 13.38 10.69
N THR A 111 15.23 14.20 11.01
CA THR A 111 13.87 13.97 10.52
C THR A 111 13.84 14.17 9.00
N PHE A 112 12.94 13.46 8.31
CA PHE A 112 12.83 13.65 6.86
C PHE A 112 12.39 15.08 6.48
N GLN A 113 11.60 15.75 7.33
CA GLN A 113 11.23 17.15 7.14
C GLN A 113 12.46 18.07 7.04
N ALA A 114 13.49 17.82 7.86
CA ALA A 114 14.72 18.60 7.78
C ALA A 114 15.49 18.36 6.47
N ILE A 115 15.34 17.16 5.87
CA ILE A 115 15.96 16.83 4.59
C ILE A 115 15.20 17.46 3.42
N LEU A 116 13.89 17.65 3.52
CA LEU A 116 13.09 18.27 2.47
C LEU A 116 13.49 19.71 2.17
N ASN A 117 14.15 20.40 3.09
CA ASN A 117 14.67 21.76 2.85
C ASN A 117 15.94 21.76 1.96
N ASP A 118 16.68 20.66 1.94
CA ASP A 118 17.96 20.56 1.23
C ASP A 118 17.80 19.93 -0.17
N TYR A 119 16.69 19.21 -0.43
CA TYR A 119 16.47 18.43 -1.62
C TYR A 119 15.06 18.58 -2.17
N LEU A 120 14.93 18.48 -3.48
CA LEU A 120 13.64 18.35 -4.17
C LEU A 120 13.58 16.95 -4.80
N PHE A 121 12.73 16.09 -4.25
CA PHE A 121 12.65 14.67 -4.64
C PHE A 121 11.65 14.41 -5.77
N ASP A 122 11.95 13.39 -6.59
CA ASP A 122 11.01 12.83 -7.57
C ASP A 122 10.20 11.66 -6.98
N TYR A 123 10.71 11.03 -5.90
CA TYR A 123 10.03 9.99 -5.14
C TYR A 123 10.30 10.13 -3.64
N ILE A 124 9.26 10.03 -2.82
CA ILE A 124 9.36 10.00 -1.35
C ILE A 124 8.63 8.77 -0.83
N ASP A 125 9.31 7.93 -0.06
CA ASP A 125 8.71 6.78 0.63
C ASP A 125 8.43 7.11 2.09
N ILE A 126 7.16 7.00 2.49
CA ILE A 126 6.66 7.27 3.85
C ILE A 126 6.18 5.97 4.46
N ASP A 127 7.03 5.33 5.26
CA ASP A 127 6.75 4.04 5.92
C ASP A 127 6.95 4.15 7.45
N PRO A 128 6.14 4.97 8.15
CA PRO A 128 6.21 5.10 9.59
C PRO A 128 5.51 3.96 10.31
N TYR A 129 5.73 3.84 11.61
CA TYR A 129 4.83 3.05 12.45
C TYR A 129 3.46 3.73 12.58
N GLY A 130 2.39 3.04 12.19
CA GLY A 130 1.02 3.48 12.37
C GLY A 130 0.48 4.31 11.20
N SER A 131 0.04 5.53 11.49
CA SER A 131 -0.60 6.40 10.48
C SER A 131 0.41 7.23 9.70
N VAL A 132 0.18 7.37 8.41
CA VAL A 132 0.97 8.24 7.51
C VAL A 132 0.52 9.70 7.57
N LEU A 133 -0.68 9.98 8.09
CA LEU A 133 -1.30 11.31 8.04
C LEU A 133 -0.46 12.44 8.65
N PRO A 134 0.33 12.21 9.74
CA PRO A 134 1.19 13.26 10.28
C PRO A 134 2.33 13.72 9.37
N TYR A 135 2.60 12.98 8.30
CA TYR A 135 3.80 13.16 7.46
C TYR A 135 3.48 13.51 6.02
N ILE A 136 2.23 13.26 5.59
CA ILE A 136 1.87 13.34 4.17
C ILE A 136 1.89 14.76 3.63
N ASP A 137 1.50 15.74 4.44
CA ASP A 137 1.41 17.15 4.03
C ASP A 137 2.81 17.70 3.72
N ASP A 138 3.81 17.41 4.59
CA ASP A 138 5.20 17.81 4.37
C ASP A 138 5.78 17.23 3.07
N ALA A 139 5.50 15.95 2.80
CA ALA A 139 5.93 15.31 1.57
C ALA A 139 5.25 15.92 0.34
N MET A 140 3.95 16.23 0.42
CA MET A 140 3.20 16.83 -0.68
C MET A 140 3.70 18.23 -1.04
N VAL A 141 4.11 19.02 -0.06
CA VAL A 141 4.67 20.35 -0.32
C VAL A 141 5.97 20.25 -1.09
N ASN A 142 6.81 19.28 -0.77
CA ASN A 142 8.21 19.21 -1.21
C ASN A 142 8.48 18.18 -2.34
N ILE A 143 7.46 17.49 -2.83
CA ILE A 143 7.61 16.60 -3.98
C ILE A 143 7.61 17.41 -5.30
N ARG A 144 8.42 17.02 -6.27
CA ARG A 144 8.38 17.59 -7.61
C ARG A 144 7.03 17.39 -8.26
N ASN A 145 6.63 18.33 -9.10
CA ASN A 145 5.44 18.15 -9.93
C ASN A 145 5.58 16.89 -10.79
N ARG A 146 4.55 16.05 -10.81
CA ARG A 146 4.52 14.70 -11.37
C ARG A 146 5.45 13.69 -10.70
N GLY A 147 6.00 14.02 -9.53
CA GLY A 147 6.70 13.07 -8.69
C GLY A 147 5.75 12.10 -7.98
N TYR A 148 6.32 11.17 -7.23
CA TYR A 148 5.55 10.09 -6.62
C TYR A 148 5.77 10.03 -5.11
N ILE A 149 4.72 9.68 -4.39
CA ILE A 149 4.78 9.42 -2.94
C ILE A 149 4.29 8.00 -2.71
N GLY A 150 5.14 7.16 -2.12
CA GLY A 150 4.78 5.86 -1.61
C GLY A 150 4.41 5.97 -0.13
N VAL A 151 3.27 5.40 0.28
CA VAL A 151 2.83 5.39 1.68
C VAL A 151 2.57 3.97 2.16
N THR A 152 2.97 3.67 3.39
CA THR A 152 2.65 2.42 4.08
C THR A 152 1.92 2.75 5.38
N ALA A 153 0.66 2.33 5.51
CA ALA A 153 -0.15 2.54 6.70
C ALA A 153 -0.39 1.22 7.44
N THR A 154 -0.05 1.19 8.73
CA THR A 154 -0.23 0.02 9.61
C THR A 154 -1.28 0.23 10.69
N ASP A 155 -2.01 1.36 10.71
CA ASP A 155 -3.08 1.64 11.67
C ASP A 155 -4.44 1.05 11.26
N LEU A 156 -4.44 -0.21 10.83
CA LEU A 156 -5.61 -0.90 10.28
C LEU A 156 -6.83 -0.88 11.19
N THR A 157 -6.67 -0.83 12.51
CA THR A 157 -7.81 -0.73 13.45
C THR A 157 -8.68 0.52 13.22
N ALA A 158 -8.08 1.62 12.77
CA ALA A 158 -8.83 2.81 12.38
C ALA A 158 -9.37 2.70 10.95
N LEU A 159 -8.56 2.17 10.03
CA LEU A 159 -8.90 2.12 8.61
C LEU A 159 -9.97 1.07 8.29
N THR A 160 -10.04 -0.05 9.02
CA THR A 160 -11.04 -1.10 8.80
C THR A 160 -12.35 -0.90 9.58
N GLY A 161 -12.51 0.20 10.29
CA GLY A 161 -13.70 0.44 11.08
C GLY A 161 -13.82 -0.43 12.35
N SER A 162 -12.83 -1.27 12.69
CA SER A 162 -12.87 -2.08 13.92
C SER A 162 -12.83 -1.24 15.20
N MET A 163 -12.41 0.02 15.10
CA MET A 163 -12.54 1.04 16.15
C MET A 163 -13.26 2.28 15.61
N PRO A 164 -14.60 2.28 15.50
CA PRO A 164 -15.37 3.33 14.79
C PRO A 164 -15.09 4.76 15.27
N THR A 165 -14.99 4.98 16.58
CA THR A 165 -14.66 6.29 17.14
C THR A 165 -13.27 6.77 16.70
N LYS A 166 -12.29 5.87 16.58
CA LYS A 166 -10.94 6.20 16.10
C LYS A 166 -10.96 6.47 14.60
N THR A 167 -11.75 5.71 13.83
CA THR A 167 -11.97 5.93 12.40
C THR A 167 -12.54 7.33 12.17
N PHE A 168 -13.64 7.66 12.83
CA PHE A 168 -14.26 8.97 12.71
C PHE A 168 -13.33 10.12 13.14
N ARG A 169 -12.64 9.99 14.28
CA ARG A 169 -11.72 11.02 14.76
C ARG A 169 -10.55 11.30 13.80
N ARG A 170 -10.03 10.26 13.10
CA ARG A 170 -8.86 10.41 12.22
C ARG A 170 -9.23 10.74 10.79
N TYR A 171 -10.33 10.19 10.29
CA TYR A 171 -10.68 10.21 8.88
C TYR A 171 -12.04 10.86 8.59
N GLY A 172 -12.81 11.23 9.61
CA GLY A 172 -14.14 11.84 9.45
C GLY A 172 -15.14 10.94 8.71
N ALA A 173 -15.00 9.63 8.81
CA ALA A 173 -15.77 8.67 8.03
C ALA A 173 -16.25 7.48 8.87
N PHE A 174 -17.25 6.76 8.34
CA PHE A 174 -17.74 5.50 8.88
C PHE A 174 -17.40 4.36 7.91
N ILE A 175 -16.89 3.27 8.45
CA ILE A 175 -16.54 2.04 7.72
C ILE A 175 -17.26 0.87 8.38
N ILE A 176 -17.88 0.03 7.55
CA ILE A 176 -18.50 -1.21 7.98
C ILE A 176 -17.40 -2.27 8.12
N ASN A 177 -17.25 -2.82 9.32
CA ASN A 177 -16.21 -3.82 9.59
C ASN A 177 -16.71 -5.24 9.26
N ASP A 178 -16.69 -5.57 7.99
CA ASP A 178 -17.09 -6.87 7.43
C ASP A 178 -16.04 -7.46 6.48
N VAL A 179 -16.41 -8.34 5.57
CA VAL A 179 -15.51 -8.94 4.58
C VAL A 179 -14.88 -7.91 3.65
N TYR A 180 -15.53 -6.76 3.43
CA TYR A 180 -15.06 -5.68 2.56
C TYR A 180 -14.18 -4.64 3.28
N ARG A 181 -14.00 -4.75 4.60
CA ARG A 181 -13.29 -3.77 5.44
C ARG A 181 -11.92 -3.35 4.91
N HIS A 182 -11.19 -4.25 4.24
CA HIS A 182 -9.85 -3.94 3.73
C HIS A 182 -9.90 -3.10 2.46
N GLU A 183 -10.86 -3.35 1.55
CA GLU A 183 -11.06 -2.48 0.39
C GLU A 183 -11.63 -1.12 0.83
N SER A 184 -12.62 -1.10 1.72
CA SER A 184 -13.14 0.16 2.29
C SER A 184 -12.05 0.95 2.99
N GLY A 185 -11.18 0.28 3.75
CA GLY A 185 -10.09 0.91 4.48
C GLY A 185 -9.02 1.54 3.58
N ILE A 186 -8.64 0.88 2.50
CA ILE A 186 -7.68 1.47 1.56
C ILE A 186 -8.31 2.64 0.79
N ARG A 187 -9.60 2.52 0.41
CA ARG A 187 -10.37 3.61 -0.21
C ARG A 187 -10.53 4.82 0.73
N LEU A 188 -10.70 4.56 2.02
CA LEU A 188 -10.71 5.61 3.04
C LEU A 188 -9.38 6.36 3.10
N LEU A 189 -8.26 5.64 3.14
CA LEU A 189 -6.93 6.23 3.17
C LEU A 189 -6.63 7.04 1.90
N ILE A 190 -6.97 6.51 0.72
CA ILE A 190 -6.83 7.23 -0.55
C ILE A 190 -7.65 8.51 -0.53
N GLY A 191 -8.92 8.44 -0.12
CA GLY A 191 -9.81 9.60 -0.06
C GLY A 191 -9.28 10.71 0.85
N GLU A 192 -8.71 10.36 2.00
CA GLU A 192 -8.09 11.34 2.90
C GLU A 192 -6.86 12.00 2.28
N ILE A 193 -5.99 11.23 1.64
CA ILE A 193 -4.79 11.75 0.97
C ILE A 193 -5.17 12.65 -0.21
N VAL A 194 -6.18 12.26 -1.00
CA VAL A 194 -6.70 13.08 -2.11
C VAL A 194 -7.25 14.42 -1.62
N LYS A 195 -8.03 14.44 -0.53
CA LYS A 195 -8.54 15.68 0.06
C LYS A 195 -7.42 16.61 0.54
N ARG A 196 -6.40 16.06 1.20
CA ARG A 196 -5.24 16.85 1.65
C ARG A 196 -4.43 17.42 0.49
N ALA A 197 -4.22 16.63 -0.56
CA ALA A 197 -3.56 17.12 -1.79
C ALA A 197 -4.36 18.25 -2.45
N ALA A 198 -5.68 18.09 -2.57
CA ALA A 198 -6.56 19.08 -3.17
C ALA A 198 -6.56 20.41 -2.39
N ALA A 199 -6.47 20.37 -1.05
CA ALA A 199 -6.33 21.57 -0.23
C ALA A 199 -5.02 22.35 -0.49
N MET A 200 -4.06 21.76 -1.22
CA MET A 200 -2.80 22.36 -1.65
C MET A 200 -2.74 22.59 -3.17
N ASP A 201 -3.89 22.63 -3.85
CA ASP A 201 -4.01 22.73 -5.32
C ASP A 201 -3.24 21.62 -6.08
N LYS A 202 -3.13 20.43 -5.48
CA LYS A 202 -2.47 19.27 -6.05
C LYS A 202 -3.44 18.09 -6.19
N ALA A 203 -3.29 17.34 -7.26
CA ALA A 203 -3.97 16.07 -7.43
C ALA A 203 -3.08 14.93 -6.93
N ALA A 204 -3.59 14.08 -6.05
CA ALA A 204 -2.98 12.79 -5.71
C ALA A 204 -3.71 11.69 -6.49
N ILE A 205 -3.02 11.07 -7.42
CA ILE A 205 -3.57 10.05 -8.33
C ILE A 205 -3.04 8.68 -7.88
N PRO A 206 -3.90 7.74 -7.44
CA PRO A 206 -3.45 6.40 -7.09
C PRO A 206 -2.85 5.68 -8.31
N ILE A 207 -1.66 5.13 -8.16
CA ILE A 207 -0.96 4.36 -9.19
C ILE A 207 -0.99 2.88 -8.89
N ILE A 208 -0.70 2.50 -7.64
CA ILE A 208 -0.74 1.13 -7.14
C ILE A 208 -1.33 1.17 -5.74
N SER A 209 -2.29 0.28 -5.49
CA SER A 209 -2.91 0.13 -4.17
C SER A 209 -3.04 -1.34 -3.81
N LEU A 210 -2.48 -1.74 -2.68
CA LEU A 210 -2.57 -3.11 -2.19
C LEU A 210 -2.73 -3.18 -0.68
N TRP A 211 -3.37 -4.25 -0.23
CA TRP A 211 -3.37 -4.71 1.16
C TRP A 211 -2.55 -5.99 1.27
N HIS A 212 -1.73 -6.07 2.30
CA HIS A 212 -1.05 -7.30 2.67
C HIS A 212 -0.93 -7.39 4.19
N SER A 213 -1.34 -8.52 4.76
CA SER A 213 -1.21 -8.82 6.18
C SER A 213 -1.68 -7.66 7.07
N HIS A 214 -0.77 -6.87 7.59
CA HIS A 214 -1.00 -5.82 8.59
C HIS A 214 -0.82 -4.39 8.04
N TYR A 215 -0.71 -4.18 6.73
CA TYR A 215 -0.51 -2.86 6.15
C TYR A 215 -1.26 -2.64 4.83
N TYR A 216 -1.51 -1.37 4.53
CA TYR A 216 -1.81 -0.89 3.19
C TYR A 216 -0.57 -0.26 2.58
N ARG A 217 -0.32 -0.57 1.31
CA ARG A 217 0.69 0.10 0.49
C ARG A 217 0.00 0.81 -0.65
N ILE A 218 0.28 2.12 -0.82
CA ILE A 218 -0.24 2.91 -1.93
C ILE A 218 0.90 3.75 -2.49
N ILE A 219 0.97 3.85 -3.81
CA ILE A 219 1.86 4.78 -4.50
C ILE A 219 0.98 5.78 -5.24
N PHE A 220 1.20 7.08 -5.02
CA PHE A 220 0.50 8.18 -5.67
C PHE A 220 1.42 8.91 -6.62
N GLN A 221 0.90 9.36 -7.76
CA GLN A 221 1.50 10.46 -8.50
C GLN A 221 0.91 11.78 -8.00
N ILE A 222 1.78 12.77 -7.75
CA ILE A 222 1.36 14.10 -7.30
C ILE A 222 1.52 15.10 -8.45
N VAL A 223 0.42 15.72 -8.83
CA VAL A 223 0.38 16.70 -9.95
C VAL A 223 -0.08 18.05 -9.44
N SER A 224 0.75 19.07 -9.61
CA SER A 224 0.39 20.47 -9.26
C SER A 224 -0.61 21.02 -10.29
N SER A 225 -1.89 20.92 -10.00
CA SER A 225 -3.00 21.36 -10.84
C SER A 225 -4.31 21.36 -10.05
N SER A 226 -4.89 22.51 -9.78
CA SER A 226 -6.20 22.65 -9.14
C SER A 226 -7.31 21.95 -9.96
N HIS A 227 -7.31 22.11 -11.29
CA HIS A 227 -8.29 21.44 -12.16
C HIS A 227 -8.24 19.91 -12.02
N LYS A 228 -7.03 19.32 -11.92
CA LYS A 228 -6.91 17.88 -11.68
C LYS A 228 -7.29 17.51 -10.24
N ALA A 229 -7.01 18.36 -9.27
CA ALA A 229 -7.45 18.19 -7.89
C ALA A 229 -8.97 18.14 -7.79
N ASP A 230 -9.66 19.09 -8.42
CA ASP A 230 -11.13 19.12 -8.49
C ASP A 230 -11.69 17.87 -9.17
N ALA A 231 -11.02 17.37 -10.22
CA ALA A 231 -11.41 16.13 -10.89
C ALA A 231 -11.28 14.92 -9.95
N GLN A 232 -10.22 14.84 -9.14
CA GLN A 232 -10.06 13.76 -8.14
C GLN A 232 -11.12 13.86 -7.04
N LEU A 233 -11.44 15.04 -6.55
CA LEU A 233 -12.46 15.23 -5.50
C LEU A 233 -13.84 14.71 -5.90
N LYS A 234 -14.18 14.69 -7.19
CA LYS A 234 -15.46 14.13 -7.70
C LYS A 234 -15.60 12.63 -7.42
N HIS A 235 -14.50 11.94 -7.15
CA HIS A 235 -14.50 10.54 -6.77
C HIS A 235 -14.60 10.31 -5.26
N ILE A 236 -14.74 11.36 -4.44
CA ILE A 236 -14.98 11.23 -3.00
C ILE A 236 -16.48 11.19 -2.75
N GLY A 237 -16.96 10.17 -2.07
CA GLY A 237 -18.39 10.02 -1.78
C GLY A 237 -18.69 8.92 -0.78
N THR A 238 -19.98 8.77 -0.48
CA THR A 238 -20.50 7.65 0.30
C THR A 238 -20.87 6.51 -0.62
N PHE A 239 -20.70 5.29 -0.14
CA PHE A 239 -21.09 4.07 -0.84
C PHE A 239 -22.25 3.39 -0.10
N ASP A 240 -23.33 3.08 -0.85
CA ASP A 240 -24.46 2.32 -0.31
C ASP A 240 -24.31 0.84 -0.62
N ARG A 241 -24.12 0.05 0.41
CA ARG A 241 -23.94 -1.40 0.32
C ARG A 241 -25.23 -2.17 0.01
N HIS A 242 -26.41 -1.57 0.21
CA HIS A 242 -27.68 -2.22 -0.11
C HIS A 242 -27.90 -2.46 -1.61
N SER A 243 -27.23 -1.71 -2.44
CA SER A 243 -27.29 -1.91 -3.89
C SER A 243 -26.61 -3.19 -4.39
N GLY A 244 -26.34 -4.17 -3.52
CA GLY A 244 -25.84 -5.44 -4.03
C GLY A 244 -25.32 -6.48 -3.04
N PHE A 245 -25.19 -6.25 -1.71
CA PHE A 245 -24.30 -7.15 -0.98
C PHE A 245 -24.75 -7.72 0.34
N SER A 246 -25.59 -7.08 1.11
CA SER A 246 -25.96 -7.62 2.41
C SER A 246 -27.23 -6.99 2.95
N GLN A 247 -28.22 -7.84 3.24
CA GLN A 247 -29.44 -7.46 3.93
C GLN A 247 -29.24 -7.39 5.46
N GLU A 248 -28.06 -7.72 5.97
CA GLU A 248 -27.80 -7.86 7.42
C GLU A 248 -27.51 -6.55 8.16
N TYR A 249 -27.20 -5.44 7.46
CA TYR A 249 -26.75 -4.22 8.14
C TYR A 249 -27.84 -3.21 8.40
N LYS A 250 -27.89 -2.68 9.65
CA LYS A 250 -28.80 -1.59 10.06
C LYS A 250 -28.51 -0.28 9.33
N SER A 251 -27.29 -0.07 8.84
CA SER A 251 -26.88 1.03 7.98
C SER A 251 -26.03 0.47 6.86
N SER A 252 -26.36 0.79 5.64
CA SER A 252 -25.65 0.38 4.44
C SER A 252 -24.61 1.39 3.98
N LEU A 253 -24.68 2.64 4.49
CA LEU A 253 -23.82 3.73 4.05
C LEU A 253 -22.46 3.69 4.74
N GLU A 254 -21.40 3.76 3.96
CA GLU A 254 -20.04 3.99 4.45
C GLU A 254 -19.37 5.13 3.71
N GLY A 255 -18.37 5.72 4.34
CA GLY A 255 -17.62 6.85 3.79
C GLY A 255 -17.67 8.13 4.65
N PRO A 256 -17.25 9.28 4.06
CA PRO A 256 -16.81 9.45 2.67
C PRO A 256 -15.49 8.72 2.37
N LEU A 257 -15.40 8.10 1.19
CA LEU A 257 -14.23 7.38 0.73
C LEU A 257 -14.01 7.53 -0.78
N TRP A 258 -12.86 7.06 -1.24
CA TRP A 258 -12.49 7.05 -2.65
C TRP A 258 -13.32 6.04 -3.44
N LEU A 259 -14.05 6.52 -4.44
CA LEU A 259 -14.88 5.70 -5.33
C LEU A 259 -14.28 5.52 -6.73
N GLY A 260 -13.14 6.10 -7.00
CA GLY A 260 -12.39 5.92 -8.25
C GLY A 260 -11.56 4.63 -8.28
N ASN A 261 -10.77 4.49 -9.33
CA ASN A 261 -9.87 3.36 -9.52
C ASN A 261 -8.79 3.32 -8.44
N LEU A 262 -8.39 2.10 -8.05
CA LEU A 262 -7.33 1.85 -7.07
C LEU A 262 -5.94 1.87 -7.71
N ASN A 263 -5.88 1.59 -9.02
CA ASN A 263 -4.65 1.51 -9.79
C ASN A 263 -4.76 2.36 -11.07
N SER A 264 -3.62 2.62 -11.68
CA SER A 264 -3.52 3.23 -13.01
C SER A 264 -2.97 2.22 -14.01
N GLU A 265 -2.99 2.55 -15.30
CA GLU A 265 -2.39 1.75 -16.37
C GLU A 265 -0.90 1.42 -16.14
N ILE A 266 -0.19 2.22 -15.34
CA ILE A 266 1.21 1.94 -14.98
C ILE A 266 1.30 0.64 -14.19
N ALA A 267 0.32 0.34 -13.33
CA ALA A 267 0.30 -0.87 -12.53
C ALA A 267 0.23 -2.17 -13.39
N GLU A 268 -0.29 -2.08 -14.59
CA GLU A 268 -0.38 -3.21 -15.52
C GLU A 268 0.95 -3.50 -16.24
N ARG A 269 1.84 -2.50 -16.28
CA ARG A 269 3.08 -2.50 -17.07
C ARG A 269 4.35 -2.47 -16.21
N LEU A 270 4.25 -2.86 -14.94
CA LEU A 270 5.38 -2.83 -14.03
C LEU A 270 6.49 -3.80 -14.45
N ASP A 271 7.72 -3.32 -14.43
CA ASP A 271 8.90 -4.16 -14.59
C ASP A 271 9.03 -5.11 -13.39
N TYR A 272 9.31 -6.38 -13.64
CA TYR A 272 9.48 -7.32 -12.55
C TYR A 272 10.85 -7.17 -11.90
N ILE A 273 10.91 -7.48 -10.61
CA ILE A 273 12.16 -7.62 -9.87
C ILE A 273 12.94 -8.85 -10.37
N GLU A 274 14.23 -8.88 -10.11
CA GLU A 274 15.03 -10.09 -10.35
C GLU A 274 14.58 -11.21 -9.40
N ASN A 275 14.39 -12.42 -9.93
CA ASN A 275 13.96 -13.60 -9.18
C ASN A 275 12.69 -13.38 -8.34
N PRO A 276 11.56 -13.00 -8.97
CA PRO A 276 10.30 -12.80 -8.26
C PRO A 276 9.83 -14.10 -7.62
N ASP A 277 9.44 -14.05 -6.36
CA ASP A 277 8.82 -15.19 -5.70
C ASP A 277 7.33 -15.34 -6.11
N LYS A 278 6.75 -16.51 -5.80
CA LYS A 278 5.36 -16.81 -6.14
C LYS A 278 4.38 -15.77 -5.58
N HIS A 279 4.64 -15.30 -4.36
CA HIS A 279 3.75 -14.33 -3.69
C HIS A 279 3.75 -12.97 -4.38
N PHE A 280 4.91 -12.50 -4.85
CA PHE A 280 5.01 -11.30 -5.67
C PHE A 280 4.22 -11.45 -6.98
N LEU A 281 4.40 -12.57 -7.70
CA LEU A 281 3.70 -12.82 -8.97
C LEU A 281 2.17 -12.86 -8.80
N GLU A 282 1.67 -13.58 -7.78
CA GLU A 282 0.24 -13.63 -7.46
C GLU A 282 -0.31 -12.26 -7.11
N THR A 283 0.46 -11.44 -6.38
CA THR A 283 0.05 -10.08 -6.03
C THR A 283 -0.03 -9.19 -7.27
N MET A 284 0.92 -9.29 -8.18
CA MET A 284 0.90 -8.55 -9.44
C MET A 284 -0.34 -8.89 -10.28
N GLU A 285 -0.73 -10.16 -10.37
CA GLU A 285 -1.94 -10.57 -11.07
C GLU A 285 -3.22 -10.02 -10.39
N ARG A 286 -3.28 -10.04 -9.06
CA ARG A 286 -4.40 -9.45 -8.31
C ARG A 286 -4.52 -7.92 -8.51
N ILE A 287 -3.38 -7.21 -8.58
CA ILE A 287 -3.35 -5.75 -8.84
C ILE A 287 -3.97 -5.43 -10.21
N LYS A 288 -3.68 -6.20 -11.25
CA LYS A 288 -4.22 -6.00 -12.61
C LYS A 288 -5.74 -6.09 -12.68
N THR A 289 -6.36 -6.87 -11.80
CA THR A 289 -7.81 -7.08 -11.78
C THR A 289 -8.56 -6.26 -10.73
N ASN A 290 -7.84 -5.45 -9.93
CA ASN A 290 -8.43 -4.70 -8.82
C ASN A 290 -9.58 -3.77 -9.23
N ASP A 291 -9.53 -3.20 -10.42
CA ASP A 291 -10.48 -2.19 -10.89
C ASP A 291 -11.55 -2.75 -11.84
N LEU A 292 -11.64 -4.09 -12.01
CA LEU A 292 -12.73 -4.73 -12.75
C LEU A 292 -14.09 -4.41 -12.13
N SER A 293 -14.17 -4.39 -10.81
CA SER A 293 -15.37 -3.97 -10.07
C SER A 293 -15.00 -3.15 -8.86
N ARG A 294 -15.91 -2.27 -8.43
CA ARG A 294 -15.84 -1.71 -7.08
C ARG A 294 -16.31 -2.80 -6.12
N TYR A 295 -15.45 -3.13 -5.14
CA TYR A 295 -15.58 -4.32 -4.30
C TYR A 295 -15.46 -5.64 -5.11
N PHE A 296 -15.86 -6.76 -4.53
CA PHE A 296 -15.66 -8.10 -5.08
C PHE A 296 -16.79 -9.03 -4.68
N ALA A 297 -17.04 -10.07 -5.46
CA ALA A 297 -17.94 -11.15 -5.07
C ALA A 297 -17.22 -12.07 -4.07
N ASP A 298 -17.58 -12.03 -2.79
CA ASP A 298 -17.05 -12.94 -1.78
C ASP A 298 -17.89 -14.20 -1.72
N ILE A 299 -17.36 -15.30 -2.24
CA ILE A 299 -18.08 -16.57 -2.35
C ILE A 299 -18.35 -17.23 -0.99
N ALA A 300 -17.47 -17.05 -0.02
CA ALA A 300 -17.67 -17.62 1.31
C ALA A 300 -18.73 -16.83 2.10
N ASP A 301 -18.72 -15.50 2.03
CA ASP A 301 -19.71 -14.67 2.70
C ASP A 301 -21.10 -14.84 2.08
N TYR A 302 -21.18 -14.91 0.75
CA TYR A 302 -22.46 -15.17 0.05
C TYR A 302 -23.04 -16.54 0.43
N ALA A 303 -22.24 -17.60 0.44
CA ALA A 303 -22.67 -18.92 0.85
C ALA A 303 -23.18 -18.94 2.30
N ARG A 304 -22.50 -18.24 3.21
CA ARG A 304 -22.89 -18.09 4.60
C ARG A 304 -24.25 -17.39 4.74
N ILE A 305 -24.48 -16.30 3.99
CA ILE A 305 -25.72 -15.52 4.07
C ILE A 305 -26.89 -16.28 3.46
N THR A 306 -26.67 -16.97 2.34
CA THR A 306 -27.71 -17.71 1.62
C THR A 306 -27.91 -19.15 2.11
N VAL A 307 -27.13 -19.57 3.12
CA VAL A 307 -27.16 -20.93 3.68
C VAL A 307 -26.93 -22.00 2.59
N GLN A 308 -25.90 -21.79 1.79
CA GLN A 308 -25.48 -22.70 0.72
C GLN A 308 -24.05 -23.19 0.96
N ASP A 309 -23.65 -24.24 0.23
CA ASP A 309 -22.25 -24.70 0.26
C ASP A 309 -21.33 -23.72 -0.47
N THR A 310 -20.20 -23.42 0.15
CA THR A 310 -19.17 -22.59 -0.48
C THR A 310 -18.59 -23.29 -1.72
N LYS A 311 -18.65 -22.62 -2.87
CA LYS A 311 -18.06 -23.10 -4.12
C LYS A 311 -16.54 -22.96 -4.10
N SER A 312 -15.82 -23.74 -4.90
CA SER A 312 -14.38 -23.54 -5.06
C SER A 312 -14.10 -22.28 -5.87
N MET A 313 -12.96 -21.63 -5.57
CA MET A 313 -12.53 -20.42 -6.27
C MET A 313 -12.34 -20.67 -7.77
N GLU A 314 -11.71 -21.80 -8.10
CA GLU A 314 -11.40 -22.20 -9.47
C GLU A 314 -12.69 -22.46 -10.26
N SER A 315 -13.63 -23.26 -9.73
CA SER A 315 -14.92 -23.53 -10.39
C SER A 315 -15.77 -22.26 -10.55
N SER A 316 -15.75 -21.37 -9.56
CA SER A 316 -16.48 -20.09 -9.63
C SER A 316 -15.95 -19.20 -10.75
N MET A 317 -14.61 -19.07 -10.85
CA MET A 317 -13.98 -18.27 -11.90
C MET A 317 -14.13 -18.90 -13.30
N GLU A 318 -14.13 -20.23 -13.41
CA GLU A 318 -14.39 -20.94 -14.66
C GLU A 318 -15.81 -20.65 -15.17
N LYS A 319 -16.83 -20.84 -14.33
CA LYS A 319 -18.22 -20.50 -14.68
C LYS A 319 -18.39 -19.06 -15.16
N LEU A 320 -17.76 -18.10 -14.47
CA LEU A 320 -17.82 -16.70 -14.87
C LEU A 320 -17.23 -16.47 -16.28
N ARG A 321 -16.07 -17.10 -16.56
CA ARG A 321 -15.41 -17.00 -17.87
C ARG A 321 -16.24 -17.65 -18.98
N ASP A 322 -16.86 -18.79 -18.71
CA ASP A 322 -17.77 -19.47 -19.66
C ASP A 322 -18.97 -18.59 -20.05
N HIS A 323 -19.37 -17.67 -19.17
CA HIS A 323 -20.40 -16.65 -19.45
C HIS A 323 -19.82 -15.32 -19.99
N GLY A 324 -18.55 -15.30 -20.39
CA GLY A 324 -17.90 -14.13 -20.98
C GLY A 324 -17.54 -13.02 -19.98
N ILE A 325 -17.54 -13.30 -18.66
CA ILE A 325 -17.20 -12.33 -17.63
C ILE A 325 -15.68 -12.38 -17.36
N ILE A 326 -15.00 -11.24 -17.51
CA ILE A 326 -13.62 -11.10 -17.11
C ILE A 326 -13.57 -11.11 -15.58
N CYS A 327 -12.76 -11.97 -15.00
CA CYS A 327 -12.64 -12.10 -13.55
C CYS A 327 -11.23 -12.41 -13.09
N GLY A 328 -10.92 -12.05 -11.83
CA GLY A 328 -9.67 -12.33 -11.18
C GLY A 328 -9.81 -12.39 -9.66
N ARG A 329 -8.81 -12.93 -8.97
CA ARG A 329 -8.81 -12.98 -7.50
C ARG A 329 -8.72 -11.58 -6.91
N ALA A 330 -9.55 -11.28 -5.93
CA ALA A 330 -9.50 -10.00 -5.24
C ALA A 330 -8.20 -9.85 -4.42
N GLN A 331 -7.70 -8.63 -4.34
CA GLN A 331 -6.54 -8.29 -3.50
C GLN A 331 -6.90 -8.23 -2.02
N PHE A 332 -8.17 -8.01 -1.69
CA PHE A 332 -8.64 -7.68 -0.34
C PHE A 332 -9.37 -8.82 0.36
N SER A 333 -9.48 -9.99 -0.27
CA SER A 333 -10.07 -11.20 0.29
C SER A 333 -9.52 -12.44 -0.41
N ASP A 334 -9.29 -13.51 0.34
CA ASP A 334 -8.85 -14.78 -0.23
C ASP A 334 -10.01 -15.55 -0.89
N THR A 335 -11.24 -15.22 -0.54
CA THR A 335 -12.49 -15.78 -1.11
C THR A 335 -13.21 -14.82 -2.05
N GLY A 336 -12.59 -13.69 -2.38
CA GLY A 336 -13.13 -12.64 -3.22
C GLY A 336 -12.75 -12.78 -4.69
N ILE A 337 -13.70 -12.48 -5.58
CA ILE A 337 -13.53 -12.45 -7.04
C ILE A 337 -13.90 -11.05 -7.54
N LYS A 338 -12.97 -10.38 -8.20
CA LYS A 338 -13.21 -9.17 -8.99
C LYS A 338 -13.82 -9.56 -10.34
N VAL A 339 -14.85 -8.84 -10.79
CA VAL A 339 -15.64 -9.20 -11.98
C VAL A 339 -15.95 -7.99 -12.84
N SER A 340 -16.06 -8.16 -14.16
CA SER A 340 -16.45 -7.10 -15.09
C SER A 340 -17.98 -6.93 -15.22
N SER A 341 -18.75 -7.71 -14.47
CA SER A 341 -20.24 -7.61 -14.39
C SER A 341 -20.67 -6.95 -13.08
N SER A 342 -21.99 -6.84 -12.86
CA SER A 342 -22.50 -6.59 -11.52
C SER A 342 -22.19 -7.77 -10.61
N LEU A 343 -22.08 -7.50 -9.31
CA LEU A 343 -21.80 -8.58 -8.37
C LEU A 343 -23.03 -9.48 -8.16
N SER A 344 -24.24 -8.93 -8.35
CA SER A 344 -25.48 -9.72 -8.36
C SER A 344 -25.48 -10.76 -9.49
N ASP A 345 -25.12 -10.36 -10.72
CA ASP A 345 -25.01 -11.26 -11.86
C ASP A 345 -23.93 -12.33 -11.62
N ALA A 346 -22.79 -11.92 -11.07
CA ALA A 346 -21.73 -12.85 -10.73
C ALA A 346 -22.18 -13.93 -9.74
N PHE A 347 -22.90 -13.56 -8.67
CA PHE A 347 -23.44 -14.53 -7.72
C PHE A 347 -24.49 -15.43 -8.35
N HIS A 348 -25.36 -14.92 -9.21
CA HIS A 348 -26.37 -15.72 -9.92
C HIS A 348 -25.73 -16.79 -10.82
N ILE A 349 -24.60 -16.49 -11.44
CA ILE A 349 -23.85 -17.45 -12.27
C ILE A 349 -23.12 -18.49 -11.43
N ILE A 350 -22.52 -18.08 -10.32
CA ILE A 350 -21.73 -18.96 -9.46
C ILE A 350 -22.64 -19.98 -8.75
N TYR A 351 -23.80 -19.55 -8.28
CA TYR A 351 -24.74 -20.32 -7.46
C TYR A 351 -25.99 -20.73 -8.21
#